data_525065d1a69b75c4880a85f7f5607c27
#
_entry.id   525065d1a69b75c4880a85f7f5607c27
#
_cell.length_a   1.000
_cell.length_b   1.000
_cell.length_c   1.000
_cell.angle_alpha   90.00
_cell.angle_beta   90.00
_cell.angle_gamma   90.00
#
_symmetry.space_group_name_H-M   'P 1'
#
loop_
_entity.id
_entity.type
_entity.pdbx_description
1 polymer ?
#
loop_
_entity_poly.entity_id
_entity_poly.type
_entity_poly.pdbx_seq_one_letter_code
_entity_poly.pdbx_strand_id
1 'polypeptide(L)'
;MTIKSFILFLMIFLSTGLKMQAQTKEIEEMWRRQLDTDTCKVIHNKPVYLQISEDEILRLFDRQPSFGLYKDNYIISGIPTNETINQYTADAKFQVSISHRLTKTVLPFNSFLILTYTQKTFWSIYAKSAPFKDINYNPGLALVKPIIYNNQLRGSAVISFEHESNGKDSFDSRGWNQIVLSGMYFFNSNFSVQGKLWAGLLDKGEPELDGGGNPDLYRYRGYGLVAFNYRSTNDKFWVSAIINPCKKFGDFNTQLELNFKFSAQSNQYLFIQWYNGYGDSLLDYDKYSSMIRVGMCIKPPLRSLY
;
A
#
# COMPACT_ATOMS: atom_id res chain seq x y z
N MET A 1 -3.92 -11.19 -22.48
CA MET A 1 -4.96 -10.14 -22.36
C MET A 1 -4.66 -9.06 -23.37
N THR A 2 -5.63 -8.65 -24.21
CA THR A 2 -5.39 -7.60 -25.22
C THR A 2 -5.38 -6.23 -24.56
N ILE A 3 -4.68 -5.25 -25.18
CA ILE A 3 -4.69 -3.83 -24.71
C ILE A 3 -6.12 -3.31 -24.53
N LYS A 4 -7.05 -3.70 -25.44
CA LYS A 4 -8.48 -3.33 -25.33
C LYS A 4 -9.15 -3.89 -24.06
N SER A 5 -8.85 -5.15 -23.69
CA SER A 5 -9.38 -5.76 -22.46
C SER A 5 -8.82 -5.09 -21.20
N PHE A 6 -7.57 -4.65 -21.24
CA PHE A 6 -6.94 -3.93 -20.14
C PHE A 6 -7.54 -2.51 -19.96
N ILE A 7 -7.74 -1.78 -21.07
CA ILE A 7 -8.38 -0.45 -21.02
C ILE A 7 -9.81 -0.57 -20.50
N LEU A 8 -10.56 -1.59 -20.92
CA LEU A 8 -11.91 -1.85 -20.40
C LEU A 8 -11.90 -2.17 -18.91
N PHE A 9 -10.98 -3.01 -18.45
CA PHE A 9 -10.79 -3.31 -17.03
C PHE A 9 -10.45 -2.05 -16.22
N LEU A 10 -9.54 -1.20 -16.74
CA LEU A 10 -9.18 0.07 -16.13
C LEU A 10 -10.37 1.04 -16.05
N MET A 11 -11.21 1.12 -17.12
CA MET A 11 -12.41 1.96 -17.12
C MET A 11 -13.46 1.47 -16.12
N ILE A 12 -13.68 0.16 -16.01
CA ILE A 12 -14.58 -0.43 -15.01
C ILE A 12 -14.04 -0.16 -13.60
N PHE A 13 -12.72 -0.33 -13.39
CA PHE A 13 -12.05 -0.07 -12.12
C PHE A 13 -12.19 1.40 -11.69
N LEU A 14 -12.00 2.35 -12.61
CA LEU A 14 -12.17 3.78 -12.36
C LEU A 14 -13.63 4.15 -12.07
N SER A 15 -14.59 3.53 -12.75
CA SER A 15 -16.03 3.80 -12.56
C SER A 15 -16.57 3.27 -11.23
N THR A 16 -16.08 2.12 -10.76
CA THR A 16 -16.44 1.57 -9.43
C THR A 16 -15.83 2.39 -8.29
N GLY A 17 -14.61 2.93 -8.48
CA GLY A 17 -13.95 3.84 -7.55
C GLY A 17 -14.77 5.10 -7.26
N LEU A 18 -15.46 5.65 -8.27
CA LEU A 18 -16.28 6.84 -8.12
C LEU A 18 -17.52 6.66 -7.24
N LYS A 19 -18.15 5.48 -7.22
CA LYS A 19 -19.33 5.20 -6.36
C LYS A 19 -18.97 4.97 -4.88
N MET A 20 -17.79 4.45 -4.59
CA MET A 20 -17.29 4.29 -3.21
C MET A 20 -16.88 5.63 -2.57
N GLN A 21 -16.73 6.66 -3.35
CA GLN A 21 -16.15 7.94 -2.99
C GLN A 21 -17.03 8.80 -2.05
N ALA A 22 -18.35 8.74 -2.19
CA ALA A 22 -19.25 9.61 -1.42
C ALA A 22 -19.30 9.24 0.08
N GLN A 23 -19.32 7.95 0.42
CA GLN A 23 -19.34 7.48 1.81
C GLN A 23 -18.00 7.63 2.53
N THR A 24 -16.88 7.53 1.80
CA THR A 24 -15.54 7.68 2.39
C THR A 24 -15.20 9.11 2.73
N LYS A 25 -15.80 10.08 2.04
CA LYS A 25 -15.54 11.50 2.23
C LYS A 25 -15.99 12.03 3.59
N GLU A 26 -17.17 11.63 4.02
CA GLU A 26 -17.77 12.06 5.30
C GLU A 26 -16.91 11.60 6.49
N ILE A 27 -16.36 10.41 6.41
CA ILE A 27 -15.48 9.81 7.43
C ILE A 27 -14.09 10.44 7.40
N GLU A 28 -13.55 10.69 6.22
CA GLU A 28 -12.27 11.36 6.09
C GLU A 28 -12.31 12.79 6.63
N GLU A 29 -13.37 13.54 6.36
CA GLU A 29 -13.58 14.86 6.93
C GLU A 29 -13.74 14.82 8.45
N MET A 30 -14.46 13.84 8.96
CA MET A 30 -14.61 13.64 10.40
C MET A 30 -13.28 13.31 11.08
N TRP A 31 -12.46 12.44 10.48
CA TRP A 31 -11.15 12.08 11.03
C TRP A 31 -10.15 13.22 10.95
N ARG A 32 -10.20 14.03 9.89
CA ARG A 32 -9.45 15.28 9.83
C ARG A 32 -9.83 16.20 10.98
N ARG A 33 -11.12 16.40 11.22
CA ARG A 33 -11.59 17.22 12.33
C ARG A 33 -11.13 16.69 13.69
N GLN A 34 -11.09 15.37 13.88
CA GLN A 34 -10.59 14.77 15.11
C GLN A 34 -9.08 14.91 15.30
N LEU A 35 -8.29 14.77 14.24
CA LEU A 35 -6.83 14.91 14.29
C LEU A 35 -6.38 16.38 14.39
N ASP A 36 -7.19 17.30 13.91
CA ASP A 36 -6.94 18.76 13.91
C ASP A 36 -7.50 19.46 15.15
N THR A 37 -8.03 18.75 16.13
CA THR A 37 -8.55 19.37 17.37
C THR A 37 -7.48 20.06 18.23
N ASP A 38 -6.22 19.98 17.86
CA ASP A 38 -5.19 20.89 18.39
C ASP A 38 -5.31 22.32 17.83
N THR A 39 -6.10 22.52 16.75
CA THR A 39 -6.44 23.85 16.22
C THR A 39 -7.87 24.20 16.60
N CYS A 40 -8.02 24.80 17.76
CA CYS A 40 -9.25 25.35 18.28
C CYS A 40 -9.84 26.39 17.30
N LYS A 41 -10.90 26.04 16.57
CA LYS A 41 -11.74 27.05 15.92
C LYS A 41 -12.64 27.69 16.97
N VAL A 42 -12.30 28.90 17.39
CA VAL A 42 -13.14 29.70 18.29
C VAL A 42 -14.39 30.13 17.52
N ILE A 43 -15.52 29.49 17.80
CA ILE A 43 -16.85 29.97 17.42
C ILE A 43 -17.46 30.55 18.69
N HIS A 44 -17.68 31.86 18.72
CA HIS A 44 -18.27 32.60 19.83
C HIS A 44 -17.56 32.42 21.20
N ASN A 45 -16.23 32.65 21.24
CA ASN A 45 -15.44 32.66 22.48
C ASN A 45 -15.49 31.41 23.35
N LYS A 46 -15.97 30.26 22.83
CA LYS A 46 -15.87 28.96 23.50
C LYS A 46 -15.31 27.93 22.52
N PRO A 47 -14.31 27.13 22.94
CA PRO A 47 -13.85 26.02 22.13
C PRO A 47 -14.97 24.96 22.05
N VAL A 48 -15.44 24.67 20.84
CA VAL A 48 -16.35 23.53 20.63
C VAL A 48 -15.52 22.32 20.26
N TYR A 49 -15.28 21.44 21.24
CA TYR A 49 -14.70 20.14 21.02
C TYR A 49 -15.82 19.19 20.59
N LEU A 50 -15.80 18.71 19.37
CA LEU A 50 -16.59 17.55 18.97
C LEU A 50 -15.97 16.31 19.64
N GLN A 51 -16.39 16.02 20.85
CA GLN A 51 -16.04 14.76 21.53
C GLN A 51 -16.93 13.66 20.95
N ILE A 52 -16.38 12.92 19.98
CA ILE A 52 -17.01 11.69 19.51
C ILE A 52 -16.49 10.58 20.44
N SER A 53 -17.39 9.79 21.00
CA SER A 53 -17.00 8.69 21.90
C SER A 53 -16.25 7.58 21.13
N GLU A 54 -15.46 6.77 21.84
CA GLU A 54 -14.80 5.60 21.26
C GLU A 54 -15.81 4.69 20.55
N ASP A 55 -16.96 4.44 21.16
CA ASP A 55 -18.04 3.62 20.58
C ASP A 55 -18.56 4.18 19.26
N GLU A 56 -18.61 5.49 19.12
CA GLU A 56 -19.06 6.13 17.87
C GLU A 56 -18.00 6.01 16.78
N ILE A 57 -16.71 6.09 17.12
CA ILE A 57 -15.61 5.82 16.20
C ILE A 57 -15.71 4.37 15.69
N LEU A 58 -15.91 3.40 16.59
CA LEU A 58 -16.05 1.98 16.21
C LEU A 58 -17.28 1.74 15.32
N ARG A 59 -18.43 2.38 15.65
CA ARG A 59 -19.64 2.31 14.79
C ARG A 59 -19.38 2.88 13.39
N LEU A 60 -18.55 3.90 13.27
CA LEU A 60 -18.18 4.44 11.96
C LEU A 60 -17.35 3.45 11.16
N PHE A 61 -16.40 2.75 11.79
CA PHE A 61 -15.73 1.62 11.15
C PHE A 61 -16.73 0.56 10.68
N ASP A 62 -17.71 0.22 11.51
CA ASP A 62 -18.69 -0.82 11.19
C ASP A 62 -19.70 -0.44 10.11
N ARG A 63 -19.93 0.85 9.90
CA ARG A 63 -20.75 1.38 8.80
C ARG A 63 -20.03 1.44 7.47
N GLN A 64 -18.68 1.29 7.45
CA GLN A 64 -17.93 1.25 6.19
C GLN A 64 -18.37 0.07 5.33
N PRO A 65 -18.35 0.21 4.00
CA PRO A 65 -18.49 -0.93 3.10
C PRO A 65 -17.53 -2.06 3.47
N SER A 66 -18.00 -3.31 3.41
CA SER A 66 -17.12 -4.46 3.69
C SER A 66 -16.00 -4.59 2.68
N PHE A 67 -16.24 -4.16 1.44
CA PHE A 67 -15.26 -4.18 0.35
C PHE A 67 -14.62 -2.80 0.19
N GLY A 68 -13.29 -2.76 0.10
CA GLY A 68 -12.54 -1.50 0.01
C GLY A 68 -11.16 -1.66 -0.59
N LEU A 69 -10.47 -0.53 -0.72
CA LEU A 69 -9.04 -0.49 -1.05
C LEU A 69 -8.22 -0.86 0.18
N TYR A 70 -7.16 -1.63 -0.01
CA TYR A 70 -6.24 -2.02 1.06
C TYR A 70 -4.95 -1.19 1.01
N LYS A 71 -4.20 -1.29 -0.07
CA LYS A 71 -3.02 -0.48 -0.38
C LYS A 71 -3.33 0.48 -1.53
N ASP A 72 -2.36 1.30 -1.90
CA ASP A 72 -2.46 2.16 -3.08
C ASP A 72 -2.68 1.34 -4.34
N ASN A 73 -3.60 1.80 -5.19
CA ASN A 73 -3.85 1.20 -6.50
C ASN A 73 -3.33 2.16 -7.55
N TYR A 74 -2.36 1.73 -8.33
CA TYR A 74 -1.68 2.60 -9.27
C TYR A 74 -1.35 1.91 -10.59
N ILE A 75 -1.17 2.72 -11.62
CA ILE A 75 -0.53 2.37 -12.87
C ILE A 75 0.49 3.47 -13.21
N ILE A 76 1.74 3.09 -13.33
CA ILE A 76 2.87 3.98 -13.56
C ILE A 76 3.80 3.38 -14.59
N SER A 77 4.47 4.21 -15.35
CA SER A 77 5.51 3.81 -16.29
C SER A 77 6.76 4.65 -16.07
N GLY A 78 7.91 4.09 -16.38
CA GLY A 78 9.16 4.79 -16.13
C GLY A 78 10.38 4.19 -16.75
N ILE A 79 11.50 4.77 -16.33
CA ILE A 79 12.82 4.51 -16.86
C ILE A 79 13.80 4.24 -15.71
N PRO A 80 14.85 3.44 -15.98
CA PRO A 80 15.93 3.25 -15.02
C PRO A 80 16.75 4.52 -14.85
N THR A 81 17.35 4.68 -13.66
CA THR A 81 18.28 5.77 -13.34
C THR A 81 19.73 5.30 -13.18
N ASN A 82 19.96 3.99 -13.18
CA ASN A 82 21.24 3.33 -12.95
C ASN A 82 21.79 2.55 -14.15
N GLU A 83 21.04 2.52 -15.26
CA GLU A 83 21.45 1.82 -16.49
C GLU A 83 20.95 2.55 -17.75
N THR A 84 21.36 2.07 -18.94
CA THR A 84 20.97 2.68 -20.22
C THR A 84 19.49 2.48 -20.49
N ILE A 85 18.79 3.57 -20.84
CA ILE A 85 17.38 3.58 -21.17
C ILE A 85 17.17 2.95 -22.56
N ASN A 86 16.37 1.89 -22.62
CA ASN A 86 15.93 1.24 -23.85
C ASN A 86 14.58 0.52 -23.64
N GLN A 87 14.05 -0.11 -24.69
CA GLN A 87 12.75 -0.79 -24.66
C GLN A 87 12.66 -1.99 -23.70
N TYR A 88 13.77 -2.50 -23.16
CA TYR A 88 13.84 -3.63 -22.24
C TYR A 88 14.10 -3.18 -20.80
N THR A 89 14.67 -1.99 -20.61
CA THR A 89 14.97 -1.42 -19.29
C THR A 89 13.89 -0.44 -18.81
N ALA A 90 13.16 0.19 -19.74
CA ALA A 90 11.95 0.93 -19.42
C ALA A 90 10.76 -0.03 -19.20
N ASP A 91 9.91 0.25 -18.23
CA ASP A 91 8.79 -0.61 -17.88
C ASP A 91 7.50 0.17 -17.55
N ALA A 92 6.43 -0.59 -17.33
CA ALA A 92 5.28 -0.13 -16.57
C ALA A 92 5.09 -1.04 -15.36
N LYS A 93 4.57 -0.47 -14.29
CA LYS A 93 4.26 -1.16 -13.04
C LYS A 93 2.84 -0.79 -12.63
N PHE A 94 2.03 -1.77 -12.25
CA PHE A 94 0.74 -1.48 -11.66
C PHE A 94 0.46 -2.34 -10.44
N GLN A 95 -0.34 -1.80 -9.55
CA GLN A 95 -0.78 -2.50 -8.34
C GLN A 95 -2.29 -2.38 -8.21
N VAL A 96 -2.93 -3.51 -7.94
CA VAL A 96 -4.33 -3.61 -7.51
C VAL A 96 -4.34 -4.20 -6.12
N SER A 97 -4.96 -3.51 -5.18
CA SER A 97 -5.01 -3.95 -3.79
C SER A 97 -6.38 -3.66 -3.19
N ILE A 98 -7.01 -4.72 -2.71
CA ILE A 98 -8.37 -4.72 -2.18
C ILE A 98 -8.44 -5.43 -0.85
N SER A 99 -9.47 -5.13 -0.08
CA SER A 99 -9.80 -5.85 1.15
C SER A 99 -11.29 -6.12 1.24
N HIS A 100 -11.64 -7.20 1.93
CA HIS A 100 -12.99 -7.53 2.28
C HIS A 100 -13.09 -7.78 3.78
N ARG A 101 -13.89 -6.97 4.49
CA ARG A 101 -14.08 -7.12 5.92
C ARG A 101 -15.05 -8.26 6.19
N LEU A 102 -14.60 -9.22 7.01
CA LEU A 102 -15.36 -10.42 7.38
C LEU A 102 -16.19 -10.20 8.64
N THR A 103 -15.69 -9.38 9.58
CA THR A 103 -16.37 -9.13 10.85
C THR A 103 -16.48 -7.63 11.12
N LYS A 104 -17.43 -7.25 11.95
CA LYS A 104 -17.45 -5.92 12.58
C LYS A 104 -16.39 -5.84 13.68
N THR A 105 -16.29 -4.71 14.37
CA THR A 105 -15.36 -4.47 15.49
C THR A 105 -15.80 -5.21 16.78
N VAL A 106 -16.19 -6.48 16.64
CA VAL A 106 -16.74 -7.34 17.70
C VAL A 106 -15.74 -8.36 18.25
N LEU A 107 -14.57 -8.49 17.62
CA LEU A 107 -13.52 -9.38 18.10
C LEU A 107 -12.79 -8.77 19.31
N PRO A 108 -12.02 -9.56 20.08
CA PRO A 108 -11.30 -9.05 21.24
C PRO A 108 -10.50 -7.77 20.92
N PHE A 109 -10.47 -6.83 21.88
CA PHE A 109 -9.82 -5.52 21.76
C PHE A 109 -10.43 -4.59 20.69
N ASN A 110 -11.73 -4.73 20.37
CA ASN A 110 -12.41 -3.98 19.31
C ASN A 110 -11.76 -4.17 17.94
N SER A 111 -11.21 -5.37 17.69
CA SER A 111 -10.60 -5.72 16.42
C SER A 111 -11.60 -6.31 15.44
N PHE A 112 -11.23 -6.35 14.18
CA PHE A 112 -12.01 -6.95 13.10
C PHE A 112 -11.11 -7.68 12.09
N LEU A 113 -11.69 -8.67 11.44
CA LEU A 113 -11.00 -9.54 10.49
C LEU A 113 -11.26 -9.08 9.06
N ILE A 114 -10.21 -9.03 8.24
CA ILE A 114 -10.28 -8.72 6.83
C ILE A 114 -9.53 -9.75 5.99
N LEU A 115 -10.08 -10.08 4.83
CA LEU A 115 -9.33 -10.68 3.73
C LEU A 115 -8.67 -9.56 2.93
N THR A 116 -7.44 -9.79 2.51
CA THR A 116 -6.68 -8.86 1.68
C THR A 116 -6.18 -9.57 0.42
N TYR A 117 -6.09 -8.81 -0.65
CA TYR A 117 -5.45 -9.27 -1.87
C TYR A 117 -4.70 -8.11 -2.50
N THR A 118 -3.42 -8.31 -2.79
CA THR A 118 -2.61 -7.37 -3.54
C THR A 118 -1.97 -8.08 -4.72
N GLN A 119 -2.08 -7.48 -5.89
CA GLN A 119 -1.37 -7.91 -7.09
C GLN A 119 -0.49 -6.77 -7.56
N LYS A 120 0.82 -7.03 -7.69
CA LYS A 120 1.79 -6.10 -8.26
C LYS A 120 2.32 -6.71 -9.55
N THR A 121 2.27 -5.96 -10.63
CA THR A 121 2.65 -6.45 -11.96
C THR A 121 3.69 -5.53 -12.57
N PHE A 122 4.74 -6.14 -13.11
CA PHE A 122 5.79 -5.50 -13.89
C PHE A 122 5.62 -5.86 -15.36
N TRP A 123 5.55 -4.86 -16.20
CA TRP A 123 5.15 -5.00 -17.59
C TRP A 123 6.19 -4.36 -18.52
N SER A 124 6.84 -5.17 -19.34
CA SER A 124 7.77 -4.69 -20.38
C SER A 124 7.00 -4.09 -21.56
N ILE A 125 6.22 -3.03 -21.29
CA ILE A 125 5.25 -2.45 -22.23
C ILE A 125 5.88 -1.94 -23.52
N TYR A 126 7.16 -1.57 -23.47
CA TYR A 126 7.91 -1.03 -24.61
C TYR A 126 8.62 -2.11 -25.45
N ALA A 127 8.74 -3.32 -24.91
CA ALA A 127 9.35 -4.44 -25.63
C ALA A 127 8.39 -5.01 -26.69
N LYS A 128 8.97 -5.66 -27.71
CA LYS A 128 8.20 -6.37 -28.72
C LYS A 128 7.26 -7.37 -28.03
N SER A 129 5.98 -7.39 -28.42
CA SER A 129 4.91 -8.20 -27.82
C SER A 129 4.52 -7.81 -26.39
N ALA A 130 5.12 -6.78 -25.78
CA ALA A 130 4.80 -6.21 -24.48
C ALA A 130 4.46 -7.28 -23.39
N PRO A 131 5.39 -8.19 -23.04
CA PRO A 131 5.12 -9.27 -22.09
C PRO A 131 5.05 -8.75 -20.65
N PHE A 132 4.27 -9.41 -19.79
CA PHE A 132 4.41 -9.26 -18.36
C PHE A 132 5.71 -9.94 -17.90
N LYS A 133 6.58 -9.17 -17.26
CA LYS A 133 7.88 -9.65 -16.76
C LYS A 133 7.68 -10.47 -15.48
N ASP A 134 6.90 -9.91 -14.57
CA ASP A 134 6.59 -10.55 -13.29
C ASP A 134 5.21 -10.13 -12.79
N ILE A 135 4.52 -11.02 -12.09
CA ILE A 135 3.25 -10.76 -11.42
C ILE A 135 3.35 -11.32 -10.02
N ASN A 136 3.27 -10.47 -9.01
CA ASN A 136 3.35 -10.89 -7.62
C ASN A 136 1.93 -10.88 -7.02
N TYR A 137 1.47 -12.04 -6.59
CA TYR A 137 0.17 -12.28 -5.95
C TYR A 137 0.37 -12.34 -4.44
N ASN A 138 -0.38 -11.54 -3.68
CA ASN A 138 -0.27 -11.49 -2.24
C ASN A 138 -1.66 -11.51 -1.58
N PRO A 139 -2.31 -12.69 -1.49
CA PRO A 139 -3.48 -12.90 -0.64
C PRO A 139 -3.08 -12.92 0.84
N GLY A 140 -3.99 -12.46 1.70
CA GLY A 140 -3.75 -12.43 3.14
C GLY A 140 -5.03 -12.42 3.96
N LEU A 141 -4.87 -12.80 5.23
CA LEU A 141 -5.88 -12.68 6.27
C LEU A 141 -5.31 -11.82 7.39
N ALA A 142 -5.99 -10.74 7.74
CA ALA A 142 -5.47 -9.77 8.70
C ALA A 142 -6.49 -9.46 9.80
N LEU A 143 -6.01 -9.41 11.03
CA LEU A 143 -6.71 -8.87 12.18
C LEU A 143 -6.28 -7.42 12.38
N VAL A 144 -7.23 -6.50 12.31
CA VAL A 144 -7.00 -5.05 12.40
C VAL A 144 -7.59 -4.54 13.69
N LYS A 145 -6.78 -3.79 14.46
CA LYS A 145 -7.20 -3.08 15.67
C LYS A 145 -7.03 -1.58 15.43
N PRO A 146 -8.11 -0.76 15.49
CA PRO A 146 -8.01 0.69 15.60
C PRO A 146 -7.35 1.07 16.93
N ILE A 147 -6.44 2.03 16.90
CA ILE A 147 -5.83 2.61 18.11
C ILE A 147 -6.55 3.91 18.40
N ILE A 148 -7.38 3.89 19.44
CA ILE A 148 -8.15 5.05 19.91
C ILE A 148 -7.57 5.48 21.25
N TYR A 149 -7.27 6.77 21.37
CA TYR A 149 -6.77 7.36 22.61
C TYR A 149 -7.39 8.75 22.79
N ASN A 150 -7.93 9.02 23.97
CA ASN A 150 -8.66 10.26 24.29
C ASN A 150 -9.77 10.59 23.28
N ASN A 151 -10.58 9.59 22.90
CA ASN A 151 -11.63 9.71 21.89
C ASN A 151 -11.15 10.18 20.52
N GLN A 152 -9.90 9.91 20.16
CA GLN A 152 -9.31 10.21 18.87
C GLN A 152 -8.72 8.94 18.26
N LEU A 153 -8.95 8.73 16.96
CA LEU A 153 -8.26 7.70 16.21
C LEU A 153 -6.79 8.10 16.05
N ARG A 154 -5.89 7.41 16.71
CA ARG A 154 -4.45 7.66 16.68
C ARG A 154 -3.67 6.73 15.75
N GLY A 155 -4.33 5.71 15.22
CA GLY A 155 -3.69 4.79 14.29
C GLY A 155 -4.36 3.44 14.19
N SER A 156 -3.59 2.46 13.77
CA SER A 156 -4.01 1.05 13.71
C SER A 156 -2.85 0.12 13.98
N ALA A 157 -3.16 -1.05 14.54
CA ALA A 157 -2.25 -2.19 14.61
C ALA A 157 -2.85 -3.34 13.79
N VAL A 158 -2.02 -4.07 13.09
CA VAL A 158 -2.41 -5.18 12.21
C VAL A 158 -1.47 -6.34 12.44
N ILE A 159 -2.05 -7.53 12.62
CA ILE A 159 -1.33 -8.79 12.47
C ILE A 159 -1.95 -9.53 11.30
N SER A 160 -1.14 -10.00 10.37
CA SER A 160 -1.63 -10.74 9.19
C SER A 160 -0.80 -11.98 8.92
N PHE A 161 -1.46 -12.96 8.31
CA PHE A 161 -0.83 -14.05 7.59
C PHE A 161 -0.98 -13.75 6.10
N GLU A 162 0.13 -13.69 5.39
CA GLU A 162 0.19 -13.34 3.98
C GLU A 162 0.97 -14.42 3.21
N HIS A 163 0.46 -14.80 2.05
CA HIS A 163 1.22 -15.53 1.04
C HIS A 163 1.64 -14.58 -0.05
N GLU A 164 2.88 -14.62 -0.51
CA GLU A 164 3.33 -13.90 -1.71
C GLU A 164 4.02 -14.87 -2.64
N SER A 165 3.60 -14.89 -3.92
CA SER A 165 4.20 -15.72 -4.97
C SER A 165 4.07 -15.06 -6.33
N ASN A 166 4.92 -15.47 -7.26
CA ASN A 166 4.83 -14.95 -8.63
C ASN A 166 4.05 -15.87 -9.59
N GLY A 167 3.58 -17.02 -9.13
CA GLY A 167 2.77 -17.95 -9.93
C GLY A 167 3.49 -18.57 -11.12
N LYS A 168 4.82 -18.55 -11.09
CA LYS A 168 5.66 -19.23 -12.07
C LYS A 168 6.13 -20.57 -11.52
N ASP A 169 6.63 -21.42 -12.39
CA ASP A 169 7.22 -22.71 -12.06
C ASP A 169 8.72 -22.74 -12.30
N SER A 170 9.36 -23.85 -11.96
CA SER A 170 10.77 -24.15 -12.21
C SER A 170 11.72 -23.02 -11.73
N PHE A 171 12.68 -22.62 -12.53
CA PHE A 171 13.70 -21.61 -12.22
C PHE A 171 13.14 -20.24 -11.84
N ASP A 172 11.97 -19.88 -12.39
CA ASP A 172 11.33 -18.59 -12.18
C ASP A 172 10.37 -18.59 -11.00
N SER A 173 10.15 -19.75 -10.36
CA SER A 173 9.29 -19.86 -9.18
C SER A 173 9.85 -19.06 -8.02
N ARG A 174 9.01 -18.22 -7.43
CA ARG A 174 9.31 -17.46 -6.20
C ARG A 174 8.07 -17.45 -5.32
N GLY A 175 8.27 -17.68 -4.03
CA GLY A 175 7.16 -17.66 -3.09
C GLY A 175 7.59 -17.64 -1.63
N TRP A 176 6.72 -17.21 -0.75
CA TRP A 176 6.89 -17.30 0.69
C TRP A 176 5.57 -17.11 1.43
N ASN A 177 5.51 -17.65 2.63
CA ASN A 177 4.43 -17.44 3.57
C ASN A 177 4.97 -16.65 4.76
N GLN A 178 4.30 -15.59 5.17
CA GLN A 178 4.78 -14.69 6.20
C GLN A 178 3.70 -14.34 7.23
N ILE A 179 4.14 -14.17 8.46
CA ILE A 179 3.39 -13.46 9.50
C ILE A 179 3.93 -12.03 9.51
N VAL A 180 3.02 -11.08 9.46
CA VAL A 180 3.32 -9.66 9.41
C VAL A 180 2.73 -8.97 10.64
N LEU A 181 3.54 -8.15 11.30
CA LEU A 181 3.11 -7.21 12.31
C LEU A 181 3.30 -5.79 11.76
N SER A 182 2.23 -5.02 11.71
CA SER A 182 2.26 -3.64 11.21
C SER A 182 1.55 -2.71 12.15
N GLY A 183 2.07 -1.50 12.30
CA GLY A 183 1.45 -0.44 13.06
C GLY A 183 1.59 0.89 12.35
N MET A 184 0.52 1.69 12.36
CA MET A 184 0.51 3.06 11.87
C MET A 184 0.10 4.00 13.00
N TYR A 185 0.81 5.10 13.14
CA TYR A 185 0.51 6.14 14.13
C TYR A 185 0.34 7.50 13.45
N PHE A 186 -0.75 8.19 13.77
CA PHE A 186 -1.06 9.54 13.32
C PHE A 186 -0.62 10.54 14.38
N PHE A 187 0.43 11.30 14.12
CA PHE A 187 0.86 12.39 14.99
C PHE A 187 -0.13 13.55 14.91
N ASN A 188 -0.60 13.83 13.70
CA ASN A 188 -1.64 14.80 13.38
C ASN A 188 -2.29 14.46 12.03
N SER A 189 -3.18 15.30 11.52
CA SER A 189 -3.83 15.14 10.21
C SER A 189 -2.85 15.09 9.02
N ASN A 190 -1.68 15.71 9.18
CA ASN A 190 -0.69 15.84 8.12
C ASN A 190 0.38 14.74 8.16
N PHE A 191 0.82 14.32 9.34
CA PHE A 191 1.97 13.45 9.50
C PHE A 191 1.62 12.13 10.17
N SER A 192 2.06 11.02 9.55
CA SER A 192 1.96 9.68 10.12
C SER A 192 3.20 8.85 9.84
N VAL A 193 3.44 7.87 10.69
CA VAL A 193 4.52 6.89 10.55
C VAL A 193 3.93 5.50 10.59
N GLN A 194 4.40 4.62 9.71
CA GLN A 194 4.09 3.20 9.72
C GLN A 194 5.36 2.39 9.93
N GLY A 195 5.30 1.42 10.83
CA GLY A 195 6.27 0.33 10.94
C GLY A 195 5.66 -0.97 10.48
N LYS A 196 6.42 -1.80 9.78
CA LYS A 196 6.03 -3.14 9.35
C LYS A 196 7.20 -4.09 9.56
N LEU A 197 6.94 -5.22 10.21
CA LEU A 197 7.89 -6.31 10.44
C LEU A 197 7.29 -7.59 9.87
N TRP A 198 8.13 -8.46 9.36
CA TRP A 198 7.71 -9.76 8.85
C TRP A 198 8.71 -10.85 9.15
N ALA A 199 8.19 -12.06 9.31
CA ALA A 199 8.95 -13.29 9.37
C ALA A 199 8.12 -14.39 8.71
N GLY A 200 8.78 -15.33 8.06
CA GLY A 200 8.05 -16.40 7.38
C GLY A 200 8.92 -17.50 6.81
N LEU A 201 8.26 -18.39 6.12
CA LEU A 201 8.86 -19.54 5.45
C LEU A 201 9.11 -19.18 3.98
N LEU A 202 10.38 -19.21 3.61
CA LEU A 202 10.82 -18.94 2.25
C LEU A 202 10.69 -20.22 1.40
N ASP A 203 10.40 -20.04 0.14
CA ASP A 203 10.53 -21.08 -0.86
C ASP A 203 12.02 -21.39 -1.04
N LYS A 204 12.38 -22.66 -0.83
CA LYS A 204 13.76 -23.12 -0.93
C LYS A 204 14.14 -23.60 -2.33
N GLY A 205 13.15 -23.64 -3.25
CA GLY A 205 13.28 -24.27 -4.55
C GLY A 205 13.24 -25.81 -4.46
N GLU A 206 13.20 -26.43 -5.60
CA GLU A 206 13.26 -27.89 -5.74
C GLU A 206 14.67 -28.28 -6.25
N PRO A 207 15.53 -28.89 -5.43
CA PRO A 207 16.89 -29.24 -5.83
C PRO A 207 16.96 -30.14 -7.07
N GLU A 208 15.93 -30.96 -7.29
CA GLU A 208 15.84 -31.89 -8.43
C GLU A 208 15.53 -31.17 -9.77
N LEU A 209 15.03 -29.94 -9.71
CA LEU A 209 14.65 -29.13 -10.88
C LEU A 209 15.65 -27.98 -11.17
N ASP A 210 16.86 -28.07 -10.62
CA ASP A 210 17.97 -27.12 -10.86
C ASP A 210 17.63 -25.63 -10.64
N GLY A 211 16.77 -25.30 -9.69
CA GLY A 211 16.55 -23.89 -9.36
C GLY A 211 15.15 -23.55 -8.90
N GLY A 212 14.85 -22.30 -8.94
CA GLY A 212 13.63 -21.72 -8.36
C GLY A 212 13.78 -21.40 -6.88
N GLY A 213 12.71 -20.87 -6.29
CA GLY A 213 12.70 -20.42 -4.90
C GLY A 213 13.46 -19.12 -4.65
N ASN A 214 13.41 -18.70 -3.40
CA ASN A 214 14.04 -17.45 -2.94
C ASN A 214 14.62 -17.64 -1.51
N PRO A 215 15.56 -18.59 -1.32
CA PRO A 215 16.03 -19.00 0.01
C PRO A 215 16.76 -17.87 0.76
N ASP A 216 17.28 -16.89 0.07
CA ASP A 216 18.02 -15.76 0.62
C ASP A 216 17.29 -14.41 0.52
N LEU A 217 15.97 -14.44 0.33
CA LEU A 217 15.11 -13.25 0.18
C LEU A 217 15.35 -12.22 1.30
N TYR A 218 15.54 -12.66 2.54
CA TYR A 218 15.80 -11.75 3.66
C TYR A 218 17.11 -10.97 3.55
N ARG A 219 18.07 -11.44 2.75
CA ARG A 219 19.29 -10.70 2.49
C ARG A 219 18.99 -9.38 1.78
N TYR A 220 18.02 -9.38 0.89
CA TYR A 220 17.66 -8.28 0.01
C TYR A 220 16.47 -7.48 0.50
N ARG A 221 15.41 -8.16 0.99
CA ARG A 221 14.19 -7.52 1.50
C ARG A 221 14.23 -7.24 3.00
N GLY A 222 15.24 -7.74 3.74
CA GLY A 222 15.29 -7.56 5.19
C GLY A 222 14.08 -8.14 5.92
N TYR A 223 13.80 -7.61 7.12
CA TYR A 223 12.76 -8.10 8.02
C TYR A 223 11.68 -7.07 8.32
N GLY A 224 11.73 -5.89 7.70
CA GLY A 224 10.75 -4.85 7.97
C GLY A 224 11.02 -3.56 7.22
N LEU A 225 10.09 -2.63 7.35
CA LEU A 225 10.20 -1.28 6.79
C LEU A 225 9.65 -0.23 7.76
N VAL A 226 10.05 1.01 7.53
CA VAL A 226 9.45 2.20 8.13
C VAL A 226 9.04 3.14 7.01
N ALA A 227 7.81 3.66 7.08
CA ALA A 227 7.29 4.64 6.14
C ALA A 227 6.88 5.92 6.86
N PHE A 228 7.37 7.04 6.36
CA PHE A 228 7.03 8.39 6.80
C PHE A 228 6.10 9.01 5.77
N ASN A 229 4.94 9.49 6.21
CA ASN A 229 3.94 10.05 5.33
C ASN A 229 3.60 11.47 5.74
N TYR A 230 3.64 12.38 4.78
CA TYR A 230 3.18 13.75 4.94
C TYR A 230 2.07 14.03 3.92
N ARG A 231 0.97 14.60 4.38
CA ARG A 231 -0.18 15.03 3.58
C ARG A 231 -0.43 16.50 3.84
N SER A 232 -0.50 17.32 2.80
CA SER A 232 -0.75 18.75 2.96
C SER A 232 -2.15 19.01 3.55
N THR A 233 -2.30 20.09 4.31
CA THR A 233 -3.56 20.47 4.97
C THR A 233 -4.72 20.64 3.97
N ASN A 234 -4.43 21.14 2.77
CA ASN A 234 -5.42 21.28 1.70
C ASN A 234 -5.60 20.01 0.86
N ASP A 235 -4.95 18.91 1.23
CA ASP A 235 -4.98 17.61 0.55
C ASP A 235 -4.52 17.62 -0.92
N LYS A 236 -3.83 18.67 -1.34
CA LYS A 236 -3.37 18.78 -2.74
C LYS A 236 -2.19 17.87 -3.04
N PHE A 237 -1.31 17.66 -2.09
CA PHE A 237 -0.17 16.77 -2.27
C PHE A 237 0.08 15.87 -1.06
N TRP A 238 0.68 14.74 -1.34
CA TRP A 238 1.06 13.73 -0.37
C TRP A 238 2.46 13.22 -0.71
N VAL A 239 3.34 13.15 0.29
CA VAL A 239 4.72 12.68 0.16
C VAL A 239 4.92 11.51 1.08
N SER A 240 5.57 10.46 0.57
CA SER A 240 5.94 9.30 1.39
C SER A 240 7.40 8.94 1.16
N ALA A 241 8.08 8.58 2.25
CA ALA A 241 9.42 8.01 2.22
C ALA A 241 9.37 6.66 2.94
N ILE A 242 9.64 5.59 2.21
CA ILE A 242 9.65 4.22 2.68
C ILE A 242 11.09 3.75 2.70
N ILE A 243 11.55 3.28 3.85
CA ILE A 243 12.91 2.78 4.08
C ILE A 243 12.80 1.35 4.57
N ASN A 244 13.47 0.44 3.87
CA ASN A 244 13.50 -0.97 4.20
C ASN A 244 14.96 -1.41 4.34
N PRO A 245 15.46 -1.59 5.58
CA PRO A 245 16.81 -2.05 5.83
C PRO A 245 17.01 -3.48 5.29
N CYS A 246 18.06 -3.67 4.51
CA CYS A 246 18.49 -5.00 4.09
C CYS A 246 19.19 -5.74 5.24
N LYS A 247 19.45 -7.04 5.08
CA LYS A 247 20.17 -7.81 6.09
C LYS A 247 21.59 -7.30 6.33
N LYS A 248 22.26 -6.79 5.29
CA LYS A 248 23.58 -6.18 5.42
C LYS A 248 23.43 -4.78 6.00
N PHE A 249 24.10 -4.52 7.10
CA PHE A 249 24.07 -3.21 7.77
C PHE A 249 24.58 -2.10 6.84
N GLY A 250 23.78 -1.03 6.72
CA GLY A 250 24.08 0.12 5.86
C GLY A 250 23.46 0.05 4.46
N ASP A 251 22.92 -1.10 4.04
CA ASP A 251 22.19 -1.22 2.78
C ASP A 251 20.69 -1.01 3.04
N PHE A 252 20.07 -0.16 2.22
CA PHE A 252 18.64 0.17 2.34
C PHE A 252 17.97 0.12 0.97
N ASN A 253 16.78 -0.47 0.94
CA ASN A 253 15.84 -0.24 -0.14
C ASN A 253 15.04 1.02 0.20
N THR A 254 14.97 1.95 -0.73
CA THR A 254 14.31 3.24 -0.53
C THR A 254 13.26 3.44 -1.61
N GLN A 255 12.07 3.85 -1.20
CA GLN A 255 11.02 4.27 -2.13
C GLN A 255 10.53 5.66 -1.71
N LEU A 256 10.60 6.61 -2.64
CA LEU A 256 10.03 7.95 -2.47
C LEU A 256 8.81 8.10 -3.36
N GLU A 257 7.78 8.71 -2.82
CA GLU A 257 6.51 8.91 -3.51
C GLU A 257 6.05 10.36 -3.41
N LEU A 258 5.66 10.92 -4.55
CA LEU A 258 5.00 12.21 -4.64
C LEU A 258 3.64 12.01 -5.29
N ASN A 259 2.60 12.56 -4.67
CA ASN A 259 1.24 12.44 -5.15
C ASN A 259 0.59 13.80 -5.20
N PHE A 260 0.05 14.16 -6.37
CA PHE A 260 -0.67 15.41 -6.60
C PHE A 260 -2.12 15.13 -6.95
N LYS A 261 -3.04 15.64 -6.16
CA LYS A 261 -4.48 15.41 -6.32
C LYS A 261 -5.03 16.14 -7.54
N PHE A 262 -5.73 15.43 -8.41
CA PHE A 262 -6.33 16.05 -9.61
C PHE A 262 -7.50 16.99 -9.27
N SER A 263 -8.31 16.63 -8.28
CA SER A 263 -9.49 17.40 -7.86
C SER A 263 -9.72 17.25 -6.37
N ALA A 264 -10.18 18.30 -5.71
CA ALA A 264 -10.52 18.27 -4.29
C ALA A 264 -11.56 17.19 -3.94
N GLN A 265 -12.38 16.77 -4.90
CA GLN A 265 -13.42 15.76 -4.72
C GLN A 265 -12.99 14.36 -5.12
N SER A 266 -11.78 14.17 -5.68
CA SER A 266 -11.28 12.88 -6.14
C SER A 266 -10.30 12.25 -5.15
N ASN A 267 -10.19 10.92 -5.12
CA ASN A 267 -9.10 10.18 -4.48
C ASN A 267 -8.02 9.76 -5.50
N GLN A 268 -8.04 10.38 -6.68
CA GLN A 268 -7.09 10.14 -7.77
C GLN A 268 -5.96 11.17 -7.72
N TYR A 269 -4.76 10.68 -7.93
CA TYR A 269 -3.54 11.48 -7.86
C TYR A 269 -2.67 11.23 -9.09
N LEU A 270 -2.00 12.27 -9.57
CA LEU A 270 -0.76 12.09 -10.31
C LEU A 270 0.25 11.51 -9.35
N PHE A 271 0.91 10.43 -9.74
CA PHE A 271 1.80 9.66 -8.87
C PHE A 271 3.19 9.56 -9.50
N ILE A 272 4.19 9.95 -8.72
CA ILE A 272 5.60 9.82 -9.08
C ILE A 272 6.22 8.93 -8.01
N GLN A 273 6.89 7.86 -8.43
CA GLN A 273 7.61 6.93 -7.57
C GLN A 273 9.07 6.84 -8.00
N TRP A 274 9.98 7.03 -7.08
CA TRP A 274 11.37 6.62 -7.22
C TRP A 274 11.62 5.43 -6.31
N TYR A 275 12.04 4.33 -6.90
CA TYR A 275 12.47 3.13 -6.19
C TYR A 275 13.98 2.98 -6.38
N ASN A 276 14.69 2.61 -5.31
CA ASN A 276 16.13 2.41 -5.33
C ASN A 276 16.50 1.29 -4.35
N GLY A 277 16.94 0.14 -4.86
CA GLY A 277 17.28 -1.02 -4.03
C GLY A 277 16.97 -2.37 -4.67
N TYR A 278 16.82 -3.38 -3.82
CA TYR A 278 16.51 -4.76 -4.17
C TYR A 278 15.06 -5.09 -3.85
N GLY A 279 14.52 -6.14 -4.47
CA GLY A 279 13.20 -6.70 -4.11
C GLY A 279 12.00 -5.88 -4.56
N ASP A 280 12.13 -5.03 -5.59
CA ASP A 280 10.98 -4.35 -6.20
C ASP A 280 10.01 -5.37 -6.82
N SER A 281 10.53 -6.37 -7.57
CA SER A 281 9.79 -7.55 -8.02
C SER A 281 10.23 -8.80 -7.25
N LEU A 282 9.36 -9.83 -7.23
CA LEU A 282 9.71 -11.08 -6.58
C LEU A 282 10.64 -11.94 -7.46
N LEU A 283 10.46 -11.89 -8.78
CA LEU A 283 11.31 -12.61 -9.73
C LEU A 283 12.78 -12.16 -9.64
N ASP A 284 12.99 -10.86 -9.65
CA ASP A 284 14.32 -10.23 -9.62
C ASP A 284 14.65 -9.66 -8.23
N TYR A 285 14.26 -10.38 -7.15
CA TYR A 285 14.43 -9.88 -5.78
C TYR A 285 15.89 -9.60 -5.40
N ASP A 286 16.82 -10.29 -6.02
CA ASP A 286 18.27 -10.23 -5.83
C ASP A 286 18.96 -9.24 -6.78
N LYS A 287 18.23 -8.63 -7.71
CA LYS A 287 18.76 -7.63 -8.65
C LYS A 287 18.49 -6.22 -8.14
N TYR A 288 19.55 -5.42 -8.15
CA TYR A 288 19.44 -4.00 -7.82
C TYR A 288 18.71 -3.24 -8.93
N SER A 289 17.75 -2.42 -8.54
CA SER A 289 16.93 -1.61 -9.43
C SER A 289 16.85 -0.18 -8.94
N SER A 290 17.03 0.78 -9.83
CA SER A 290 16.76 2.19 -9.55
C SER A 290 15.89 2.74 -10.66
N MET A 291 14.62 3.06 -10.34
CA MET A 291 13.59 3.40 -11.31
C MET A 291 12.84 4.66 -10.89
N ILE A 292 12.63 5.58 -11.84
CA ILE A 292 11.65 6.65 -11.70
C ILE A 292 10.45 6.32 -12.57
N ARG A 293 9.26 6.27 -11.96
CA ARG A 293 8.00 5.96 -12.65
C ARG A 293 6.96 7.04 -12.37
N VAL A 294 6.15 7.35 -13.37
CA VAL A 294 5.10 8.38 -13.30
C VAL A 294 3.79 7.80 -13.83
N GLY A 295 2.68 8.17 -13.26
CA GLY A 295 1.35 7.77 -13.71
C GLY A 295 0.25 8.18 -12.75
N MET A 296 -0.72 7.31 -12.54
CA MET A 296 -1.90 7.59 -11.73
C MET A 296 -1.99 6.64 -10.54
N CYS A 297 -2.49 7.17 -9.41
CA CYS A 297 -2.74 6.42 -8.20
C CYS A 297 -4.14 6.73 -7.64
N ILE A 298 -4.80 5.72 -7.10
CA ILE A 298 -6.00 5.83 -6.28
C ILE A 298 -5.60 5.40 -4.87
N LYS A 299 -5.78 6.28 -3.91
CA LYS A 299 -5.41 6.02 -2.51
C LYS A 299 -6.58 5.55 -1.67
N PRO A 300 -6.34 4.67 -0.70
CA PRO A 300 -7.33 4.37 0.33
C PRO A 300 -7.69 5.64 1.13
N PRO A 301 -8.90 5.68 1.74
CA PRO A 301 -9.44 6.92 2.31
C PRO A 301 -8.59 7.52 3.42
N LEU A 302 -7.96 6.70 4.23
CA LEU A 302 -7.25 7.17 5.42
C LEU A 302 -5.78 7.45 5.17
N ARG A 303 -5.04 6.41 4.92
CA ARG A 303 -3.59 6.43 4.71
C ARG A 303 -3.19 5.22 3.87
N SER A 304 -2.14 5.41 3.07
CA SER A 304 -1.51 4.30 2.35
C SER A 304 -0.91 3.29 3.33
N LEU A 305 -1.07 2.02 3.02
CA LEU A 305 -0.39 0.91 3.69
C LEU A 305 0.70 0.37 2.74
N TYR A 306 1.84 0.01 3.30
CA TYR A 306 3.00 -0.48 2.54
C TYR A 306 3.30 -1.94 2.84
#